data_19d927392ae2bc4a82112cbfce23d3ae
#
_entry.id   19d927392ae2bc4a82112cbfce23d3ae
#
_cell.length_a   1.000
_cell.length_b   1.000
_cell.length_c   1.000
_cell.angle_alpha   90.00
_cell.angle_beta   90.00
_cell.angle_gamma   90.00
#
_symmetry.space_group_name_H-M   'P 1'
#
loop_
_entity.id
_entity.type
_entity.pdbx_description
1 polymer ?
#
loop_
_entity_poly.entity_id
_entity_poly.type
_entity_poly.pdbx_seq_one_letter_code
_entity_poly.pdbx_strand_id
1 'polypeptide(L)'
;SLEEKLIGTNDIERYEVNAYGRRISQLEFQKGKKGKTLRLTIDTKVQQLANELLKDQAGSICVMDIYTGSVIAMHSSPSFDPNLFVFGISQDDWQIIRNDPMKPLVNKTLQGNYSPGSTIKPIVALSALENGIINTNFTVNCRGHKNPLELYGQTYHCWKKQGHGFMNLRNAMKQSCDTYFYEVARRLGVDKLSETAKKFGLGKEVFGDLFNIEKKGLIPNTQWKKNALGQSWVLGETIITGI
;
A
#
# COMPACT_ATOMS: atom_id res chain seq x y z
N SER A 1 -4.78 6.80 17.99
CA SER A 1 -4.67 5.32 17.97
C SER A 1 -5.93 4.71 18.58
N LEU A 2 -6.33 3.51 18.11
CA LEU A 2 -7.47 2.78 18.68
C LEU A 2 -7.19 2.33 20.12
N GLU A 3 -5.94 2.18 20.48
CA GLU A 3 -5.50 1.76 21.80
C GLU A 3 -6.01 2.70 22.90
N GLU A 4 -5.93 4.01 22.74
CA GLU A 4 -6.46 4.98 23.71
C GLU A 4 -7.97 4.83 23.99
N LYS A 5 -8.70 4.28 23.00
CA LYS A 5 -10.12 4.01 23.15
C LYS A 5 -10.38 2.65 23.82
N LEU A 6 -9.50 1.68 23.60
CA LEU A 6 -9.62 0.31 24.14
C LEU A 6 -9.07 0.17 25.55
N ILE A 7 -7.97 0.87 25.86
CA ILE A 7 -7.40 0.91 27.20
C ILE A 7 -8.30 1.81 28.04
N GLY A 8 -8.86 1.29 29.12
CA GLY A 8 -9.52 2.09 30.12
C GLY A 8 -8.52 2.84 31.00
N THR A 9 -8.95 3.22 32.16
CA THR A 9 -8.08 3.72 33.24
C THR A 9 -8.09 2.72 34.37
N ASN A 10 -6.92 2.46 34.97
CA ASN A 10 -6.79 1.54 36.09
C ASN A 10 -7.45 2.14 37.37
N ASP A 11 -7.86 1.26 38.28
CA ASP A 11 -8.19 1.66 39.63
C ASP A 11 -6.94 2.23 40.30
N ILE A 12 -7.10 3.33 41.05
CA ILE A 12 -6.03 3.94 41.82
C ILE A 12 -6.40 3.82 43.29
N GLU A 13 -5.55 3.15 44.06
CA GLU A 13 -5.68 3.03 45.49
C GLU A 13 -4.50 3.70 46.17
N ARG A 14 -4.80 4.61 47.09
CA ARG A 14 -3.77 5.27 47.91
C ARG A 14 -3.88 4.74 49.34
N TYR A 15 -2.76 4.28 49.85
CA TYR A 15 -2.65 3.75 51.21
C TYR A 15 -1.65 4.57 52.00
N GLU A 16 -1.97 4.77 53.30
CA GLU A 16 -0.98 5.17 54.27
C GLU A 16 -0.14 3.92 54.63
N VAL A 17 1.20 4.12 54.64
CA VAL A 17 2.13 3.04 54.99
C VAL A 17 2.98 3.44 56.19
N ASN A 18 3.33 2.48 57.05
CA ASN A 18 4.27 2.73 58.14
C ASN A 18 5.73 2.75 57.64
N ALA A 19 6.68 3.02 58.55
CA ALA A 19 8.11 3.07 58.23
C ALA A 19 8.66 1.76 57.63
N TYR A 20 7.95 0.67 57.72
CA TYR A 20 8.31 -0.65 57.16
C TYR A 20 7.57 -0.98 55.86
N GLY A 21 6.83 -0.01 55.27
CA GLY A 21 6.08 -0.18 54.01
C GLY A 21 4.77 -0.98 54.19
N ARG A 22 4.32 -1.27 55.40
CA ARG A 22 3.06 -1.96 55.62
C ARG A 22 1.90 -1.00 55.54
N ARG A 23 0.82 -1.39 54.81
CA ARG A 23 -0.42 -0.62 54.68
C ARG A 23 -1.09 -0.50 56.05
N ILE A 24 -1.43 0.74 56.45
CA ILE A 24 -2.12 1.08 57.70
C ILE A 24 -3.60 1.35 57.43
N SER A 25 -3.85 2.31 56.49
CA SER A 25 -5.20 2.71 56.13
C SER A 25 -5.30 3.03 54.67
N GLN A 26 -6.51 2.88 54.09
CA GLN A 26 -6.79 3.31 52.72
C GLN A 26 -7.22 4.78 52.77
N LEU A 27 -6.45 5.62 52.07
CA LEU A 27 -6.69 7.07 52.04
C LEU A 27 -7.67 7.44 50.94
N GLU A 28 -7.54 6.80 49.75
CA GLU A 28 -8.34 7.13 48.59
C GLU A 28 -8.51 5.89 47.70
N PHE A 29 -9.71 5.77 47.15
CA PHE A 29 -10.01 4.82 46.08
C PHE A 29 -10.65 5.56 44.90
N GLN A 30 -10.00 5.55 43.78
CA GLN A 30 -10.54 6.08 42.53
C GLN A 30 -10.77 4.91 41.56
N LYS A 31 -12.05 4.63 41.29
CA LYS A 31 -12.40 3.56 40.35
C LYS A 31 -12.00 3.93 38.94
N GLY A 32 -11.31 3.04 38.27
CA GLY A 32 -10.97 3.15 36.85
C GLY A 32 -12.19 3.08 35.93
N LYS A 33 -12.00 3.44 34.70
CA LYS A 33 -13.04 3.36 33.66
C LYS A 33 -12.69 2.27 32.66
N LYS A 34 -13.67 1.43 32.33
CA LYS A 34 -13.50 0.43 31.25
C LYS A 34 -13.24 1.12 29.91
N GLY A 35 -12.41 0.53 29.09
CA GLY A 35 -12.24 0.93 27.71
C GLY A 35 -13.54 0.87 26.91
N LYS A 36 -13.56 1.55 25.79
CA LYS A 36 -14.74 1.59 24.90
C LYS A 36 -14.77 0.36 24.01
N THR A 37 -15.97 -0.18 23.76
CA THR A 37 -16.18 -1.20 22.75
C THR A 37 -16.01 -0.57 21.36
N LEU A 38 -15.18 -1.18 20.52
CA LEU A 38 -15.00 -0.81 19.12
C LEU A 38 -15.68 -1.85 18.23
N ARG A 39 -16.50 -1.38 17.30
CA ARG A 39 -17.09 -2.22 16.26
C ARG A 39 -16.34 -1.94 14.95
N LEU A 40 -15.76 -2.97 14.38
CA LEU A 40 -15.06 -2.92 13.11
C LEU A 40 -15.96 -3.38 11.97
N THR A 41 -15.59 -3.04 10.74
CA THR A 41 -16.26 -3.49 9.52
C THR A 41 -15.72 -4.83 9.00
N ILE A 42 -14.74 -5.40 9.70
CA ILE A 42 -14.09 -6.65 9.32
C ILE A 42 -15.08 -7.81 9.44
N ASP A 43 -15.24 -8.55 8.34
CA ASP A 43 -15.91 -9.85 8.33
C ASP A 43 -14.89 -10.94 8.66
N THR A 44 -15.13 -11.65 9.77
CA THR A 44 -14.19 -12.66 10.28
C THR A 44 -14.02 -13.85 9.33
N LYS A 45 -15.05 -14.22 8.57
CA LYS A 45 -14.96 -15.33 7.60
C LYS A 45 -14.12 -14.94 6.40
N VAL A 46 -14.30 -13.72 5.87
CA VAL A 46 -13.48 -13.20 4.78
C VAL A 46 -12.03 -13.00 5.23
N GLN A 47 -11.82 -12.55 6.46
CA GLN A 47 -10.49 -12.41 7.05
C GLN A 47 -9.78 -13.77 7.20
N GLN A 48 -10.50 -14.80 7.66
CA GLN A 48 -9.97 -16.16 7.74
C GLN A 48 -9.62 -16.72 6.35
N LEU A 49 -10.50 -16.55 5.37
CA LEU A 49 -10.22 -16.97 3.99
C LEU A 49 -8.97 -16.29 3.44
N ALA A 50 -8.79 -14.98 3.70
CA ALA A 50 -7.59 -14.26 3.30
C ALA A 50 -6.31 -14.85 3.92
N ASN A 51 -6.38 -15.26 5.20
CA ASN A 51 -5.28 -15.94 5.89
C ASN A 51 -4.97 -17.31 5.25
N GLU A 52 -5.99 -18.11 4.96
CA GLU A 52 -5.84 -19.43 4.33
C GLU A 52 -5.24 -19.34 2.93
N LEU A 53 -5.69 -18.36 2.12
CA LEU A 53 -5.21 -18.17 0.75
C LEU A 53 -3.75 -17.70 0.68
N LEU A 54 -3.25 -16.99 1.69
CA LEU A 54 -1.87 -16.54 1.77
C LEU A 54 -0.97 -17.42 2.65
N LYS A 55 -1.46 -18.57 3.09
CA LYS A 55 -0.67 -19.51 3.85
C LYS A 55 0.64 -19.82 3.11
N ASP A 56 1.75 -19.76 3.85
CA ASP A 56 3.11 -20.03 3.35
C ASP A 56 3.61 -19.05 2.24
N GLN A 57 2.94 -17.92 2.08
CA GLN A 57 3.34 -16.87 1.13
C GLN A 57 3.52 -15.53 1.82
N ALA A 58 4.48 -14.74 1.36
CA ALA A 58 4.62 -13.35 1.78
C ALA A 58 3.76 -12.45 0.89
N GLY A 59 2.80 -11.76 1.49
CA GLY A 59 1.90 -10.89 0.73
C GLY A 59 0.84 -10.23 1.60
N SER A 60 -0.11 -9.58 0.95
CA SER A 60 -1.25 -8.96 1.64
C SER A 60 -2.54 -9.06 0.81
N ILE A 61 -3.67 -9.14 1.49
CA ILE A 61 -5.00 -9.05 0.90
C ILE A 61 -5.75 -7.92 1.61
N CYS A 62 -6.34 -7.02 0.82
CA CYS A 62 -7.27 -6.01 1.31
C CYS A 62 -8.57 -6.12 0.51
N VAL A 63 -9.69 -6.30 1.21
CA VAL A 63 -11.03 -6.35 0.62
C VAL A 63 -11.82 -5.17 1.13
N MET A 64 -12.35 -4.38 0.20
CA MET A 64 -13.08 -3.15 0.50
C MET A 64 -14.43 -3.15 -0.22
N ASP A 65 -15.46 -2.68 0.48
CA ASP A 65 -16.74 -2.39 -0.12
C ASP A 65 -16.64 -1.12 -0.98
N ILE A 66 -16.98 -1.25 -2.27
CA ILE A 66 -16.82 -0.15 -3.24
C ILE A 66 -17.83 0.98 -3.06
N TYR A 67 -18.95 0.75 -2.37
CA TYR A 67 -19.99 1.74 -2.15
C TYR A 67 -19.75 2.56 -0.89
N THR A 68 -19.25 1.92 0.16
CA THR A 68 -19.08 2.55 1.49
C THR A 68 -17.62 2.89 1.80
N GLY A 69 -16.66 2.29 1.10
CA GLY A 69 -15.24 2.37 1.43
C GLY A 69 -14.87 1.54 2.67
N SER A 70 -15.79 0.75 3.23
CA SER A 70 -15.54 -0.05 4.42
C SER A 70 -14.55 -1.17 4.13
N VAL A 71 -13.54 -1.33 4.97
CA VAL A 71 -12.60 -2.45 4.88
C VAL A 71 -13.26 -3.70 5.48
N ILE A 72 -13.49 -4.71 4.64
CA ILE A 72 -14.12 -5.99 5.00
C ILE A 72 -13.09 -7.01 5.46
N ALA A 73 -11.89 -7.00 4.87
CA ALA A 73 -10.76 -7.79 5.30
C ALA A 73 -9.45 -7.06 5.02
N MET A 74 -8.48 -7.21 5.90
CA MET A 74 -7.13 -6.67 5.75
C MET A 74 -6.13 -7.63 6.39
N HIS A 75 -5.43 -8.40 5.56
CA HIS A 75 -4.53 -9.45 6.01
C HIS A 75 -3.11 -9.27 5.46
N SER A 76 -2.13 -9.42 6.33
CA SER A 76 -0.69 -9.42 6.00
C SER A 76 -0.10 -10.77 6.36
N SER A 77 0.53 -11.44 5.41
CA SER A 77 1.13 -12.77 5.60
C SER A 77 2.65 -12.75 5.33
N PRO A 78 3.45 -13.55 6.06
CA PRO A 78 3.08 -14.12 7.33
C PRO A 78 2.83 -13.05 8.39
N SER A 79 2.10 -13.41 9.42
CA SER A 79 1.91 -12.61 10.63
C SER A 79 2.57 -13.32 11.81
N PHE A 80 2.45 -12.76 12.99
CA PHE A 80 2.92 -13.35 14.25
C PHE A 80 1.79 -13.37 15.27
N ASP A 81 1.91 -14.25 16.26
CA ASP A 81 0.99 -14.29 17.39
C ASP A 81 1.28 -13.13 18.35
N PRO A 82 0.39 -12.14 18.51
CA PRO A 82 0.60 -11.02 19.42
C PRO A 82 0.64 -11.46 20.89
N ASN A 83 0.09 -12.64 21.23
CA ASN A 83 0.11 -13.14 22.59
C ASN A 83 1.53 -13.45 23.10
N LEU A 84 2.47 -13.72 22.20
CA LEU A 84 3.88 -13.89 22.57
C LEU A 84 4.49 -12.67 23.26
N PHE A 85 3.88 -11.49 23.10
CA PHE A 85 4.37 -10.25 23.66
C PHE A 85 3.69 -9.82 24.97
N VAL A 86 2.61 -10.49 25.38
CA VAL A 86 1.79 -10.07 26.55
C VAL A 86 2.59 -10.07 27.85
N PHE A 87 3.43 -11.08 28.07
CA PHE A 87 4.27 -11.21 29.26
C PHE A 87 5.78 -11.11 28.95
N GLY A 88 6.12 -10.59 27.79
CA GLY A 88 7.46 -10.59 27.23
C GLY A 88 7.71 -11.79 26.34
N ILE A 89 8.39 -11.58 25.23
CA ILE A 89 8.76 -12.62 24.27
C ILE A 89 10.10 -13.25 24.67
N SER A 90 10.24 -14.57 24.48
CA SER A 90 11.52 -15.26 24.70
C SER A 90 12.57 -14.79 23.67
N GLN A 91 13.86 -14.88 24.03
CA GLN A 91 14.96 -14.52 23.12
C GLN A 91 14.91 -15.36 21.83
N ASP A 92 14.59 -16.65 21.96
CA ASP A 92 14.55 -17.57 20.82
C ASP A 92 13.39 -17.25 19.88
N ASP A 93 12.17 -17.08 20.41
CA ASP A 93 11.00 -16.71 19.60
C ASP A 93 11.23 -15.35 18.90
N TRP A 94 11.84 -14.39 19.60
CA TRP A 94 12.19 -13.10 19.02
C TRP A 94 13.15 -13.25 17.85
N GLN A 95 14.20 -14.07 17.98
CA GLN A 95 15.16 -14.31 16.89
C GLN A 95 14.51 -15.00 15.69
N ILE A 96 13.61 -15.97 15.93
CA ILE A 96 12.86 -16.63 14.86
C ILE A 96 12.03 -15.61 14.07
N ILE A 97 11.21 -14.83 14.76
CA ILE A 97 10.33 -13.84 14.09
C ILE A 97 11.13 -12.74 13.40
N ARG A 98 12.18 -12.24 14.03
CA ARG A 98 13.02 -11.16 13.53
C ARG A 98 13.80 -11.54 12.27
N ASN A 99 14.32 -12.75 12.23
CA ASN A 99 15.20 -13.23 11.16
C ASN A 99 14.45 -13.93 10.03
N ASP A 100 13.14 -14.09 10.14
CA ASP A 100 12.33 -14.68 9.07
C ASP A 100 12.42 -13.85 7.78
N PRO A 101 12.87 -14.44 6.66
CA PRO A 101 13.01 -13.74 5.39
C PRO A 101 11.69 -13.21 4.85
N MET A 102 10.55 -13.80 5.25
CA MET A 102 9.21 -13.35 4.87
C MET A 102 8.70 -12.15 5.72
N LYS A 103 9.48 -11.71 6.71
CA LYS A 103 9.26 -10.48 7.52
C LYS A 103 7.88 -10.40 8.17
N PRO A 104 7.52 -11.30 9.09
CA PRO A 104 6.21 -11.30 9.76
C PRO A 104 5.91 -10.02 10.56
N LEU A 105 6.94 -9.33 11.07
CA LEU A 105 6.79 -8.06 11.81
C LEU A 105 6.36 -6.89 10.93
N VAL A 106 6.48 -7.02 9.60
CA VAL A 106 6.08 -5.97 8.66
C VAL A 106 4.62 -6.17 8.27
N ASN A 107 3.76 -5.24 8.64
CA ASN A 107 2.39 -5.22 8.15
C ASN A 107 2.40 -4.77 6.66
N LYS A 108 2.33 -5.75 5.77
CA LYS A 108 2.46 -5.53 4.32
C LYS A 108 1.27 -4.78 3.72
N THR A 109 0.10 -4.77 4.41
CA THR A 109 -1.06 -3.98 3.97
C THR A 109 -0.87 -2.48 4.20
N LEU A 110 -0.12 -2.10 5.25
CA LEU A 110 0.08 -0.71 5.64
C LEU A 110 1.48 -0.18 5.30
N GLN A 111 2.48 -1.05 5.27
CA GLN A 111 3.88 -0.67 5.13
C GLN A 111 4.50 -1.15 3.80
N GLY A 112 3.81 -2.03 3.07
CA GLY A 112 4.28 -2.55 1.79
C GLY A 112 4.17 -1.52 0.68
N ASN A 113 5.31 -1.05 0.17
CA ASN A 113 5.38 -0.23 -1.03
C ASN A 113 5.89 -1.07 -2.19
N TYR A 114 5.04 -1.26 -3.19
CA TYR A 114 5.34 -2.08 -4.36
C TYR A 114 5.18 -1.26 -5.64
N SER A 115 5.99 -1.57 -6.64
CA SER A 115 5.77 -1.02 -7.98
C SER A 115 4.43 -1.54 -8.52
N PRO A 116 3.54 -0.65 -8.99
CA PRO A 116 2.20 -1.05 -9.38
C PRO A 116 2.17 -1.95 -10.61
N GLY A 117 3.18 -1.88 -11.46
CA GLY A 117 3.19 -2.58 -12.74
C GLY A 117 1.95 -2.21 -13.56
N SER A 118 1.48 -3.18 -14.42
CA SER A 118 0.32 -2.91 -15.30
C SER A 118 -0.97 -2.50 -14.59
N THR A 119 -1.03 -2.54 -13.25
CA THR A 119 -2.20 -2.06 -12.50
C THR A 119 -2.34 -0.54 -12.54
N ILE A 120 -1.29 0.20 -12.91
CA ILE A 120 -1.33 1.66 -13.10
C ILE A 120 -1.97 2.05 -14.45
N LYS A 121 -2.02 1.16 -15.43
CA LYS A 121 -2.48 1.47 -16.80
C LYS A 121 -3.89 2.09 -16.89
N PRO A 122 -4.89 1.71 -16.07
CA PRO A 122 -6.18 2.40 -16.05
C PRO A 122 -6.04 3.89 -15.72
N ILE A 123 -5.17 4.24 -14.77
CA ILE A 123 -4.94 5.64 -14.37
C ILE A 123 -4.21 6.40 -15.49
N VAL A 124 -3.23 5.77 -16.15
CA VAL A 124 -2.55 6.34 -17.32
C VAL A 124 -3.53 6.63 -18.45
N ALA A 125 -4.41 5.65 -18.76
CA ALA A 125 -5.45 5.78 -19.78
C ALA A 125 -6.41 6.94 -19.45
N LEU A 126 -6.91 6.99 -18.23
CA LEU A 126 -7.83 8.05 -17.80
C LEU A 126 -7.17 9.42 -17.85
N SER A 127 -5.94 9.54 -17.36
CA SER A 127 -5.18 10.78 -17.40
C SER A 127 -4.99 11.26 -18.84
N ALA A 128 -4.68 10.35 -19.76
CA ALA A 128 -4.47 10.70 -21.17
C ALA A 128 -5.78 11.12 -21.85
N LEU A 129 -6.91 10.50 -21.53
CA LEU A 129 -8.24 10.88 -22.03
C LEU A 129 -8.69 12.23 -21.47
N GLU A 130 -8.59 12.45 -20.16
CA GLU A 130 -8.98 13.72 -19.51
C GLU A 130 -8.16 14.92 -20.02
N ASN A 131 -6.88 14.69 -20.34
CA ASN A 131 -6.02 15.74 -20.88
C ASN A 131 -6.07 15.87 -22.42
N GLY A 132 -6.96 15.14 -23.10
CA GLY A 132 -7.09 15.19 -24.55
C GLY A 132 -5.86 14.68 -25.33
N ILE A 133 -4.97 13.93 -24.67
CA ILE A 133 -3.74 13.40 -25.28
C ILE A 133 -4.05 12.26 -26.24
N ILE A 134 -5.05 11.46 -25.91
CA ILE A 134 -5.61 10.40 -26.75
C ILE A 134 -7.13 10.48 -26.75
N ASN A 135 -7.72 9.79 -27.71
CA ASN A 135 -9.14 9.45 -27.73
C ASN A 135 -9.30 7.93 -27.89
N THR A 136 -10.52 7.44 -27.88
CA THR A 136 -10.82 6.00 -28.01
C THR A 136 -10.37 5.36 -29.31
N ASN A 137 -10.16 6.17 -30.37
CA ASN A 137 -9.71 5.73 -31.69
C ASN A 137 -8.19 5.80 -31.86
N PHE A 138 -7.46 6.35 -30.87
CA PHE A 138 -6.01 6.38 -30.91
C PHE A 138 -5.45 4.97 -30.98
N THR A 139 -4.56 4.71 -31.93
CA THR A 139 -3.98 3.39 -32.18
C THR A 139 -2.46 3.43 -32.19
N VAL A 140 -1.86 2.33 -31.74
CA VAL A 140 -0.41 2.09 -31.76
C VAL A 140 -0.16 0.70 -32.36
N ASN A 141 0.82 0.57 -33.24
CA ASN A 141 1.22 -0.71 -33.78
C ASN A 141 2.31 -1.35 -32.89
N CYS A 142 1.93 -2.36 -32.13
CA CYS A 142 2.86 -3.13 -31.28
C CYS A 142 3.52 -4.25 -32.06
N ARG A 143 4.77 -4.08 -32.42
CA ARG A 143 5.58 -5.09 -33.12
C ARG A 143 6.41 -5.99 -32.18
N GLY A 144 6.17 -5.89 -30.86
CA GLY A 144 6.87 -6.67 -29.83
C GLY A 144 8.38 -6.40 -29.83
N HIS A 145 9.17 -7.46 -29.83
CA HIS A 145 10.63 -7.37 -29.84
C HIS A 145 11.23 -7.02 -31.20
N LYS A 146 10.46 -7.08 -32.29
CA LYS A 146 10.96 -6.76 -33.65
C LYS A 146 11.15 -5.26 -33.88
N ASN A 147 10.46 -4.43 -33.12
CA ASN A 147 10.58 -2.97 -33.22
C ASN A 147 10.28 -2.35 -31.85
N PRO A 148 11.21 -2.50 -30.90
CA PRO A 148 11.07 -1.92 -29.57
C PRO A 148 11.12 -0.40 -29.64
N LEU A 149 10.68 0.26 -28.58
CA LEU A 149 10.92 1.68 -28.39
C LEU A 149 12.36 1.87 -27.88
N GLU A 150 13.18 2.58 -28.64
CA GLU A 150 14.55 2.90 -28.24
C GLU A 150 14.64 4.37 -27.83
N LEU A 151 15.14 4.62 -26.63
CA LEU A 151 15.34 5.98 -26.11
C LEU A 151 16.61 6.01 -25.24
N TYR A 152 17.51 6.93 -25.56
CA TYR A 152 18.76 7.16 -24.81
C TYR A 152 19.58 5.90 -24.58
N GLY A 153 19.65 5.02 -25.59
CA GLY A 153 20.39 3.74 -25.52
C GLY A 153 19.69 2.66 -24.71
N GLN A 154 18.48 2.90 -24.24
CA GLN A 154 17.65 1.87 -23.59
C GLN A 154 16.53 1.40 -24.50
N THR A 155 16.23 0.12 -24.40
CA THR A 155 15.25 -0.58 -25.23
C THR A 155 14.04 -1.01 -24.37
N TYR A 156 12.85 -0.63 -24.81
CA TYR A 156 11.59 -0.92 -24.12
C TYR A 156 10.76 -1.89 -24.96
N HIS A 157 10.60 -3.10 -24.46
CA HIS A 157 9.87 -4.17 -25.14
C HIS A 157 8.47 -4.33 -24.58
N CYS A 158 7.53 -4.78 -25.44
CA CYS A 158 6.30 -5.34 -24.96
C CYS A 158 6.53 -6.76 -24.42
N TRP A 159 5.76 -7.17 -23.41
CA TRP A 159 5.84 -8.54 -22.88
C TRP A 159 5.59 -9.61 -23.94
N LYS A 160 4.73 -9.34 -24.94
CA LYS A 160 4.46 -10.24 -26.06
C LYS A 160 5.53 -10.11 -27.14
N LYS A 161 6.41 -11.10 -27.23
CA LYS A 161 7.57 -11.07 -28.14
C LYS A 161 7.22 -10.83 -29.60
N GLN A 162 6.13 -11.44 -30.10
CA GLN A 162 5.66 -11.28 -31.49
C GLN A 162 4.91 -9.97 -31.72
N GLY A 163 4.59 -9.23 -30.65
CA GLY A 163 3.74 -8.03 -30.71
C GLY A 163 2.25 -8.34 -30.72
N HIS A 164 1.46 -7.29 -30.57
CA HIS A 164 -0.01 -7.36 -30.54
C HIS A 164 -0.65 -6.88 -31.86
N GLY A 165 0.14 -6.30 -32.77
CA GLY A 165 -0.37 -5.62 -33.94
C GLY A 165 -0.97 -4.26 -33.60
N PHE A 166 -1.96 -3.81 -34.35
CA PHE A 166 -2.65 -2.53 -34.11
C PHE A 166 -3.54 -2.60 -32.87
N MET A 167 -3.23 -1.78 -31.87
CA MET A 167 -3.93 -1.70 -30.59
C MET A 167 -4.60 -0.35 -30.42
N ASN A 168 -5.92 -0.35 -30.22
CA ASN A 168 -6.64 0.80 -29.66
C ASN A 168 -6.67 0.68 -28.13
N LEU A 169 -7.20 1.70 -27.45
CA LEU A 169 -7.22 1.75 -25.97
C LEU A 169 -7.84 0.49 -25.35
N ARG A 170 -9.04 0.08 -25.85
CA ARG A 170 -9.76 -1.10 -25.33
C ARG A 170 -8.93 -2.38 -25.44
N ASN A 171 -8.34 -2.62 -26.59
CA ASN A 171 -7.54 -3.80 -26.84
C ASN A 171 -6.21 -3.77 -26.09
N ALA A 172 -5.61 -2.59 -25.95
CA ALA A 172 -4.38 -2.40 -25.19
C ALA A 172 -4.60 -2.66 -23.68
N MET A 173 -5.73 -2.21 -23.15
CA MET A 173 -6.13 -2.52 -21.77
C MET A 173 -6.37 -4.02 -21.59
N LYS A 174 -7.19 -4.65 -22.48
CA LYS A 174 -7.52 -6.08 -22.42
C LYS A 174 -6.28 -6.96 -22.46
N GLN A 175 -5.29 -6.62 -23.28
CA GLN A 175 -4.09 -7.41 -23.53
C GLN A 175 -2.87 -6.90 -22.79
N SER A 176 -3.02 -5.86 -21.96
CA SER A 176 -1.92 -5.21 -21.22
C SER A 176 -0.72 -4.87 -22.12
N CYS A 177 -0.98 -4.23 -23.25
CA CYS A 177 0.05 -3.93 -24.25
C CYS A 177 0.98 -2.82 -23.77
N ASP A 178 2.22 -3.14 -23.40
CA ASP A 178 3.19 -2.15 -22.90
C ASP A 178 3.54 -1.11 -23.96
N THR A 179 3.74 -1.51 -25.23
CA THR A 179 4.07 -0.58 -26.32
C THR A 179 3.02 0.53 -26.47
N TYR A 180 1.74 0.20 -26.30
CA TYR A 180 0.67 1.19 -26.33
C TYR A 180 0.83 2.19 -25.19
N PHE A 181 1.05 1.71 -23.97
CA PHE A 181 1.17 2.55 -22.79
C PHE A 181 2.49 3.31 -22.71
N TYR A 182 3.58 2.81 -23.28
CA TYR A 182 4.81 3.60 -23.48
C TYR A 182 4.54 4.84 -24.31
N GLU A 183 3.82 4.69 -25.43
CA GLU A 183 3.50 5.81 -26.30
C GLU A 183 2.52 6.79 -25.65
N VAL A 184 1.52 6.28 -24.91
CA VAL A 184 0.58 7.13 -24.17
C VAL A 184 1.30 7.89 -23.07
N ALA A 185 2.13 7.25 -22.24
CA ALA A 185 2.88 7.89 -21.18
C ALA A 185 3.85 8.94 -21.72
N ARG A 186 4.55 8.61 -22.82
CA ARG A 186 5.47 9.54 -23.50
C ARG A 186 4.79 10.85 -23.93
N ARG A 187 3.56 10.75 -24.43
CA ARG A 187 2.77 11.93 -24.86
C ARG A 187 2.16 12.67 -23.67
N LEU A 188 1.74 11.94 -22.65
CA LEU A 188 1.08 12.49 -21.46
C LEU A 188 2.04 13.31 -20.60
N GLY A 189 3.23 12.75 -20.37
CA GLY A 189 4.18 13.29 -19.40
C GLY A 189 3.87 12.88 -17.95
N VAL A 190 4.92 12.80 -17.13
CA VAL A 190 4.82 12.32 -15.76
C VAL A 190 4.00 13.23 -14.84
N ASP A 191 4.05 14.55 -15.06
CA ASP A 191 3.37 15.51 -14.16
C ASP A 191 1.85 15.37 -14.23
N LYS A 192 1.28 15.25 -15.43
CA LYS A 192 -0.17 15.00 -15.63
C LYS A 192 -0.58 13.63 -15.09
N LEU A 193 0.24 12.61 -15.30
CA LEU A 193 0.02 11.29 -14.70
C LEU A 193 0.00 11.38 -13.18
N SER A 194 0.99 12.05 -12.58
CA SER A 194 1.10 12.27 -11.14
C SER A 194 -0.12 12.99 -10.56
N GLU A 195 -0.61 14.03 -11.24
CA GLU A 195 -1.82 14.76 -10.82
C GLU A 195 -3.05 13.85 -10.79
N THR A 196 -3.26 13.08 -11.85
CA THR A 196 -4.38 12.14 -11.92
C THR A 196 -4.26 11.05 -10.85
N ALA A 197 -3.08 10.44 -10.69
CA ALA A 197 -2.83 9.43 -9.67
C ALA A 197 -3.13 9.93 -8.25
N LYS A 198 -2.80 11.18 -7.94
CA LYS A 198 -3.11 11.82 -6.65
C LYS A 198 -4.61 12.01 -6.42
N LYS A 199 -5.41 12.21 -7.47
CA LYS A 199 -6.89 12.25 -7.35
C LYS A 199 -7.46 10.91 -6.88
N PHE A 200 -6.80 9.79 -7.20
CA PHE A 200 -7.12 8.46 -6.69
C PHE A 200 -6.56 8.16 -5.30
N GLY A 201 -5.95 9.14 -4.63
CA GLY A 201 -5.38 8.97 -3.30
C GLY A 201 -3.99 8.33 -3.27
N LEU A 202 -3.40 8.01 -4.44
CA LEU A 202 -2.06 7.47 -4.49
C LEU A 202 -1.03 8.47 -3.97
N GLY A 203 -0.03 8.00 -3.21
CA GLY A 203 0.99 8.85 -2.60
C GLY A 203 0.54 9.55 -1.32
N LYS A 204 -0.62 9.18 -0.75
CA LYS A 204 -1.14 9.70 0.52
C LYS A 204 -1.35 8.54 1.51
N GLU A 205 -1.37 8.88 2.79
CA GLU A 205 -1.90 8.01 3.83
C GLU A 205 -3.42 7.96 3.72
N VAL A 206 -4.00 6.76 3.80
CA VAL A 206 -5.44 6.52 3.62
C VAL A 206 -6.15 6.48 4.97
N PHE A 207 -5.48 5.92 5.98
CA PHE A 207 -6.06 5.73 7.32
C PHE A 207 -5.72 6.88 8.29
N GLY A 208 -4.82 7.79 7.90
CA GLY A 208 -4.43 8.94 8.72
C GLY A 208 -3.98 8.53 10.12
N ASP A 209 -4.60 9.13 11.15
CA ASP A 209 -4.23 8.88 12.55
C ASP A 209 -4.62 7.49 13.08
N LEU A 210 -5.32 6.68 12.28
CA LEU A 210 -5.77 5.36 12.72
C LEU A 210 -4.59 4.39 12.90
N PHE A 211 -3.62 4.45 11.98
CA PHE A 211 -2.43 3.60 11.99
C PHE A 211 -1.15 4.42 11.83
N ASN A 212 -0.41 4.60 12.91
CA ASN A 212 0.87 5.34 12.92
C ASN A 212 1.99 4.68 12.10
N ILE A 213 1.76 3.45 11.62
CA ILE A 213 2.73 2.67 10.85
C ILE A 213 2.47 2.70 9.34
N GLU A 214 1.39 3.37 8.91
CA GLU A 214 1.07 3.46 7.48
C GLU A 214 2.16 4.21 6.73
N LYS A 215 2.58 3.64 5.60
CA LYS A 215 3.51 4.28 4.68
C LYS A 215 2.76 4.78 3.46
N LYS A 216 2.82 6.09 3.24
CA LYS A 216 2.39 6.66 1.96
C LYS A 216 3.28 6.15 0.84
N GLY A 217 2.67 5.83 -0.30
CA GLY A 217 3.41 5.49 -1.51
C GLY A 217 4.08 6.74 -2.12
N LEU A 218 4.89 6.52 -3.14
CA LEU A 218 5.51 7.58 -3.91
C LEU A 218 4.90 7.63 -5.31
N ILE A 219 4.33 8.78 -5.67
CA ILE A 219 3.97 9.10 -7.05
C ILE A 219 4.98 10.15 -7.54
N PRO A 220 5.96 9.74 -8.34
CA PRO A 220 7.03 10.63 -8.77
C PRO A 220 6.50 11.66 -9.79
N ASN A 221 7.16 12.83 -9.82
CA ASN A 221 6.98 13.86 -10.82
C ASN A 221 8.29 14.67 -11.00
N THR A 222 8.31 15.60 -11.93
CA THR A 222 9.49 16.41 -12.22
C THR A 222 9.98 17.17 -11.00
N GLN A 223 9.08 17.79 -10.24
CA GLN A 223 9.42 18.58 -9.06
C GLN A 223 9.96 17.71 -7.92
N TRP A 224 9.31 16.55 -7.69
CA TRP A 224 9.80 15.60 -6.67
C TRP A 224 11.22 15.15 -6.97
N LYS A 225 11.52 14.77 -8.22
CA LYS A 225 12.86 14.30 -8.58
C LYS A 225 13.92 15.40 -8.38
N LYS A 226 13.60 16.62 -8.78
CA LYS A 226 14.49 17.76 -8.57
C LYS A 226 14.75 18.02 -7.10
N ASN A 227 13.71 17.98 -6.25
CA ASN A 227 13.83 18.27 -4.83
C ASN A 227 14.52 17.13 -4.04
N ALA A 228 14.16 15.87 -4.35
CA ALA A 228 14.64 14.71 -3.59
C ALA A 228 16.03 14.21 -4.04
N LEU A 229 16.32 14.31 -5.35
CA LEU A 229 17.54 13.75 -5.94
C LEU A 229 18.47 14.78 -6.58
N GLY A 230 18.05 16.07 -6.68
CA GLY A 230 18.82 17.11 -7.35
C GLY A 230 18.96 16.92 -8.86
N GLN A 231 18.15 16.05 -9.47
CA GLN A 231 18.26 15.65 -10.87
C GLN A 231 17.05 16.08 -11.68
N SER A 232 17.28 16.33 -12.99
CA SER A 232 16.19 16.55 -13.94
C SER A 232 15.50 15.25 -14.31
N TRP A 233 14.20 15.33 -14.59
CA TRP A 233 13.42 14.21 -15.10
C TRP A 233 13.79 13.91 -16.56
N VAL A 234 13.90 12.62 -16.89
CA VAL A 234 14.18 12.18 -18.26
C VAL A 234 13.00 11.40 -18.84
N LEU A 235 12.82 11.44 -20.14
CA LEU A 235 11.67 10.84 -20.82
C LEU A 235 11.56 9.33 -20.61
N GLY A 236 12.69 8.63 -20.49
CA GLY A 236 12.72 7.19 -20.21
C GLY A 236 12.03 6.83 -18.88
N GLU A 237 12.15 7.68 -17.87
CA GLU A 237 11.45 7.49 -16.59
C GLU A 237 9.93 7.63 -16.73
N THR A 238 9.47 8.58 -17.59
CA THR A 238 8.03 8.72 -17.90
C THR A 238 7.47 7.44 -18.51
N ILE A 239 8.22 6.80 -19.40
CA ILE A 239 7.80 5.56 -20.07
C ILE A 239 7.62 4.45 -19.06
N ILE A 240 8.58 4.27 -18.13
CA ILE A 240 8.53 3.24 -17.09
C ILE A 240 7.38 3.51 -16.10
N THR A 241 7.09 4.78 -15.77
CA THR A 241 5.98 5.10 -14.87
C THR A 241 4.60 4.85 -15.47
N GLY A 242 4.52 4.60 -16.77
CA GLY A 242 3.27 4.29 -17.48
C GLY A 242 2.88 2.82 -17.54
N ILE A 243 3.71 1.94 -16.97
CA ILE A 243 3.49 0.49 -17.01
C ILE A 243 3.70 -0.19 -15.68
#